data_e3c7f09e4c43dcbc6c354597ae503067
#
_entry.id   e3c7f09e4c43dcbc6c354597ae503067
#
_cell.length_a   1.000
_cell.length_b   1.000
_cell.length_c   1.000
_cell.angle_alpha   90.00
_cell.angle_beta   90.00
_cell.angle_gamma   90.00
#
_symmetry.space_group_name_H-M   'P 1'
#
loop_
_entity.id
_entity.type
_entity.pdbx_description
1 polymer ?
#
loop_
_entity_poly.entity_id
_entity_poly.type
_entity_poly.pdbx_seq_one_letter_code
_entity_poly.pdbx_strand_id
1 'polypeptide(L)'
;TQIWKTSCAMTNTARATALKYESNEWARVWKEKLIEHKYDIEQSLLFGSQYTDATGINYTQGAVDWITTYGNAFSLAIASKTADSFLDDMSNLMDPRYNDSKATVFFCSTEVYNWLHKLGGYFQNNLEISSNFRADLAVTGRKKVLGLDSTTIATVYGDMNVVRNIHLDGTNIAMLGVNMKHCAYRPLSGNGLNRDTSVYVGVQTLENSGVDRRVDMILTEAGMQWEMPEAHAVWTK
;
A
#
# COMPACT_ATOMS: atom_id res chain seq x y z
N THR A 1 -5.52 -14.99 8.12
CA THR A 1 -6.29 -13.74 8.29
C THR A 1 -5.92 -13.05 9.59
N GLN A 2 -6.02 -11.73 9.62
CA GLN A 2 -5.84 -10.88 10.79
C GLN A 2 -7.13 -10.13 11.07
N ILE A 3 -7.40 -9.83 12.34
CA ILE A 3 -8.55 -9.05 12.76
C ILE A 3 -8.08 -7.66 13.17
N TRP A 4 -8.61 -6.63 12.51
CA TRP A 4 -8.43 -5.22 12.90
C TRP A 4 -9.71 -4.71 13.56
N LYS A 5 -9.55 -4.02 14.67
CA LYS A 5 -10.67 -3.46 15.46
C LYS A 5 -10.34 -2.02 15.83
N THR A 6 -11.18 -1.10 15.43
CA THR A 6 -11.06 0.31 15.80
C THR A 6 -12.36 0.76 16.46
N SER A 7 -12.28 1.23 17.69
CA SER A 7 -13.44 1.70 18.44
C SER A 7 -13.56 3.22 18.40
N CYS A 8 -14.78 3.69 18.23
CA CYS A 8 -15.15 5.09 18.40
C CYS A 8 -16.03 5.24 19.62
N ALA A 9 -15.57 5.94 20.64
CA ALA A 9 -16.27 6.12 21.89
C ALA A 9 -16.48 7.62 22.20
N MET A 10 -17.68 7.99 22.63
CA MET A 10 -18.00 9.34 23.06
C MET A 10 -19.09 9.31 24.14
N THR A 11 -18.97 10.20 25.14
CA THR A 11 -19.99 10.37 26.16
C THR A 11 -21.25 11.00 25.56
N ASN A 12 -22.42 10.69 26.11
CA ASN A 12 -23.68 11.26 25.64
C ASN A 12 -23.72 12.77 25.82
N THR A 13 -23.12 13.30 26.88
CA THR A 13 -22.98 14.74 27.11
C THR A 13 -22.17 15.40 25.97
N ALA A 14 -21.03 14.84 25.60
CA ALA A 14 -20.23 15.37 24.50
C ALA A 14 -20.98 15.31 23.16
N ARG A 15 -21.73 14.24 22.90
CA ARG A 15 -22.56 14.09 21.69
C ARG A 15 -23.69 15.10 21.61
N ALA A 16 -24.28 15.49 22.77
CA ALA A 16 -25.36 16.49 22.85
C ALA A 16 -24.83 17.92 22.75
N THR A 17 -23.53 18.14 22.98
CA THR A 17 -22.95 19.49 22.98
C THR A 17 -22.74 19.96 21.53
N ALA A 18 -23.37 21.06 21.16
CA ALA A 18 -23.11 21.73 19.87
C ALA A 18 -21.85 22.57 19.97
N LEU A 19 -20.86 22.25 19.18
CA LEU A 19 -19.61 23.02 19.06
C LEU A 19 -19.80 24.22 18.13
N LYS A 20 -19.12 25.32 18.43
CA LYS A 20 -19.21 26.55 17.63
C LYS A 20 -18.76 26.35 16.18
N TYR A 21 -17.81 25.46 15.95
CA TYR A 21 -17.16 25.25 14.66
C TYR A 21 -17.57 23.94 13.96
N GLU A 22 -18.23 23.04 14.67
CA GLU A 22 -18.63 21.74 14.17
C GLU A 22 -20.00 21.37 14.69
N SER A 23 -20.95 21.15 13.81
CA SER A 23 -22.33 20.83 14.19
C SER A 23 -22.53 19.38 14.64
N ASN A 24 -21.62 18.48 14.20
CA ASN A 24 -21.70 17.05 14.52
C ASN A 24 -20.31 16.45 14.76
N GLU A 25 -19.82 16.62 15.97
CA GLU A 25 -18.51 16.11 16.40
C GLU A 25 -18.42 14.58 16.29
N TRP A 26 -19.51 13.86 16.55
CA TRP A 26 -19.55 12.40 16.42
C TRP A 26 -19.22 11.95 14.99
N ALA A 27 -19.82 12.57 13.98
CA ALA A 27 -19.58 12.24 12.59
C ALA A 27 -18.13 12.53 12.15
N ARG A 28 -17.54 13.63 12.68
CA ARG A 28 -16.13 13.99 12.41
C ARG A 28 -15.19 12.93 12.99
N VAL A 29 -15.34 12.62 14.28
CA VAL A 29 -14.49 11.63 14.96
C VAL A 29 -14.66 10.25 14.31
N TRP A 30 -15.86 9.90 13.91
CA TRP A 30 -16.14 8.64 13.24
C TRP A 30 -15.41 8.53 11.90
N LYS A 31 -15.40 9.61 11.11
CA LYS A 31 -14.66 9.69 9.85
C LYS A 31 -13.15 9.54 10.05
N GLU A 32 -12.59 10.21 11.06
CA GLU A 32 -11.18 10.10 11.42
C GLU A 32 -10.81 8.67 11.83
N LYS A 33 -11.65 8.02 12.65
CA LYS A 33 -11.44 6.62 13.06
C LYS A 33 -11.56 5.63 11.89
N LEU A 34 -12.36 5.92 10.89
CA LEU A 34 -12.42 5.11 9.67
C LEU A 34 -11.12 5.24 8.84
N ILE A 35 -10.56 6.44 8.78
CA ILE A 35 -9.27 6.67 8.10
C ILE A 35 -8.14 5.95 8.86
N GLU A 36 -8.07 6.08 10.18
CA GLU A 36 -7.12 5.37 11.03
C GLU A 36 -7.19 3.85 10.81
N HIS A 37 -8.40 3.28 10.80
CA HIS A 37 -8.61 1.86 10.55
C HIS A 37 -8.05 1.40 9.20
N LYS A 38 -8.23 2.21 8.14
CA LYS A 38 -7.66 1.91 6.81
C LYS A 38 -6.14 1.96 6.81
N TYR A 39 -5.53 2.91 7.53
CA TYR A 39 -4.08 3.00 7.67
C TYR A 39 -3.50 1.79 8.40
N ASP A 40 -4.15 1.33 9.46
CA ASP A 40 -3.73 0.14 10.22
C ASP A 40 -3.73 -1.11 9.33
N ILE A 41 -4.78 -1.27 8.50
CA ILE A 41 -4.87 -2.36 7.52
C ILE A 41 -3.73 -2.24 6.50
N GLU A 42 -3.53 -1.08 5.89
CA GLU A 42 -2.49 -0.86 4.87
C GLU A 42 -1.10 -1.13 5.42
N GLN A 43 -0.77 -0.63 6.62
CA GLN A 43 0.50 -0.90 7.28
C GLN A 43 0.72 -2.39 7.54
N SER A 44 -0.31 -3.09 8.02
CA SER A 44 -0.22 -4.53 8.28
C SER A 44 -0.04 -5.33 6.99
N LEU A 45 -0.72 -4.94 5.91
CA LEU A 45 -0.59 -5.60 4.60
C LEU A 45 0.76 -5.30 3.91
N LEU A 46 1.40 -4.18 4.21
CA LEU A 46 2.72 -3.85 3.69
C LEU A 46 3.84 -4.50 4.51
N PHE A 47 3.83 -4.32 5.84
CA PHE A 47 4.96 -4.63 6.73
C PHE A 47 4.71 -5.74 7.74
N GLY A 48 3.51 -6.34 7.76
CA GLY A 48 3.18 -7.40 8.69
C GLY A 48 4.08 -8.63 8.51
N SER A 49 4.37 -9.32 9.60
CA SER A 49 5.02 -10.64 9.57
C SER A 49 4.04 -11.72 9.99
N GLN A 50 4.05 -12.86 9.31
CA GLN A 50 3.17 -13.97 9.65
C GLN A 50 3.53 -14.53 11.02
N TYR A 51 2.58 -14.44 11.94
CA TYR A 51 2.76 -14.95 13.28
C TYR A 51 1.41 -15.39 13.87
N THR A 52 1.43 -16.44 14.68
CA THR A 52 0.29 -16.84 15.51
C THR A 52 0.72 -16.77 16.97
N ASP A 53 0.06 -15.92 17.75
CA ASP A 53 0.35 -15.78 19.17
C ASP A 53 -0.09 -17.04 19.96
N ALA A 54 0.51 -17.20 21.15
CA ALA A 54 0.16 -18.27 22.09
C ALA A 54 -1.34 -18.28 22.50
N THR A 55 -2.02 -17.15 22.36
CA THR A 55 -3.46 -16.99 22.59
C THR A 55 -4.33 -17.34 21.36
N GLY A 56 -3.72 -17.73 20.23
CA GLY A 56 -4.41 -18.04 18.97
C GLY A 56 -4.75 -16.82 18.10
N ILE A 57 -4.17 -15.66 18.39
CA ILE A 57 -4.32 -14.47 17.54
C ILE A 57 -3.40 -14.61 16.34
N ASN A 58 -3.97 -14.48 15.14
CA ASN A 58 -3.24 -14.57 13.89
C ASN A 58 -2.90 -13.18 13.34
N TYR A 59 -1.67 -13.05 12.84
CA TYR A 59 -1.19 -11.88 12.12
C TYR A 59 -0.93 -12.26 10.67
N THR A 60 -1.30 -11.38 9.74
CA THR A 60 -1.12 -11.61 8.30
C THR A 60 0.31 -11.31 7.86
N GLN A 61 0.79 -12.04 6.86
CA GLN A 61 2.06 -11.73 6.21
C GLN A 61 1.90 -10.54 5.28
N GLY A 62 2.75 -9.54 5.44
CA GLY A 62 2.79 -8.35 4.59
C GLY A 62 3.59 -8.58 3.31
N ALA A 63 3.42 -7.65 2.38
CA ALA A 63 4.08 -7.68 1.08
C ALA A 63 5.60 -7.74 1.18
N VAL A 64 6.19 -6.88 2.01
CA VAL A 64 7.65 -6.79 2.16
C VAL A 64 8.24 -8.08 2.70
N ASP A 65 7.66 -8.64 3.77
CA ASP A 65 8.14 -9.88 4.39
C ASP A 65 8.06 -11.06 3.40
N TRP A 66 6.93 -11.18 2.70
CA TRP A 66 6.71 -12.26 1.74
C TRP A 66 7.66 -12.15 0.52
N ILE A 67 7.79 -10.95 -0.07
CA ILE A 67 8.62 -10.74 -1.25
C ILE A 67 10.11 -10.88 -0.89
N THR A 68 10.54 -10.38 0.27
CA THR A 68 11.93 -10.56 0.73
C THR A 68 12.29 -12.03 0.92
N THR A 69 11.32 -12.86 1.34
CA THR A 69 11.55 -14.28 1.62
C THR A 69 11.51 -15.13 0.34
N TYR A 70 10.59 -14.85 -0.58
CA TYR A 70 10.29 -15.72 -1.72
C TYR A 70 10.47 -15.06 -3.09
N GLY A 71 10.41 -13.74 -3.18
CA GLY A 71 10.47 -12.97 -4.43
C GLY A 71 11.85 -12.42 -4.74
N ASN A 72 11.87 -11.37 -5.56
CA ASN A 72 13.09 -10.68 -5.96
C ASN A 72 13.45 -9.58 -4.97
N ALA A 73 14.65 -9.63 -4.41
CA ALA A 73 15.17 -8.59 -3.52
C ALA A 73 16.37 -7.90 -4.18
N PHE A 74 16.29 -6.58 -4.33
CA PHE A 74 17.34 -5.75 -4.93
C PHE A 74 17.76 -4.64 -3.95
N SER A 75 18.92 -4.05 -4.19
CA SER A 75 19.38 -2.85 -3.47
C SER A 75 19.24 -1.61 -4.35
N LEU A 76 18.70 -0.54 -3.78
CA LEU A 76 18.55 0.77 -4.42
C LEU A 76 19.17 1.86 -3.52
N ALA A 77 20.50 1.87 -3.44
CA ALA A 77 21.22 2.98 -2.82
C ALA A 77 21.24 4.16 -3.79
N ILE A 78 20.39 5.15 -3.61
CA ILE A 78 20.16 6.29 -4.53
C ILE A 78 21.46 7.02 -4.89
N ALA A 79 22.42 7.09 -3.95
CA ALA A 79 23.70 7.78 -4.15
C ALA A 79 24.63 7.08 -5.16
N SER A 80 24.50 5.77 -5.34
CA SER A 80 25.40 4.94 -6.17
C SER A 80 24.70 4.19 -7.29
N LYS A 81 23.37 4.05 -7.23
CA LYS A 81 22.61 3.33 -8.27
C LYS A 81 22.58 4.13 -9.57
N THR A 82 23.05 3.52 -10.65
CA THR A 82 23.01 4.10 -11.99
C THR A 82 21.73 3.68 -12.72
N ALA A 83 21.38 4.39 -13.81
CA ALA A 83 20.27 4.02 -14.67
C ALA A 83 20.43 2.61 -15.25
N ASP A 84 21.65 2.26 -15.70
CA ASP A 84 21.93 0.95 -16.28
C ASP A 84 21.75 -0.16 -15.26
N SER A 85 22.28 -0.01 -14.04
CA SER A 85 22.09 -1.02 -12.99
C SER A 85 20.63 -1.14 -12.51
N PHE A 86 19.84 -0.09 -12.64
CA PHE A 86 18.41 -0.15 -12.39
C PHE A 86 17.67 -0.89 -13.51
N LEU A 87 18.08 -0.71 -14.76
CA LEU A 87 17.53 -1.47 -15.90
C LEU A 87 17.86 -2.96 -15.81
N ASP A 88 19.02 -3.33 -15.26
CA ASP A 88 19.35 -4.75 -14.99
C ASP A 88 18.38 -5.37 -13.98
N ASP A 89 18.04 -4.66 -12.89
CA ASP A 89 17.01 -5.12 -11.95
C ASP A 89 15.66 -5.29 -12.65
N MET A 90 15.30 -4.31 -13.50
CA MET A 90 14.04 -4.35 -14.25
C MET A 90 13.98 -5.50 -15.25
N SER A 91 15.11 -5.87 -15.86
CA SER A 91 15.19 -7.00 -16.79
C SER A 91 14.83 -8.32 -16.11
N ASN A 92 15.23 -8.47 -14.84
CA ASN A 92 14.91 -9.65 -14.04
C ASN A 92 13.44 -9.67 -13.62
N LEU A 93 12.89 -8.53 -13.19
CA LEU A 93 11.49 -8.45 -12.75
C LEU A 93 10.50 -8.54 -13.93
N MET A 94 10.79 -7.85 -15.04
CA MET A 94 9.89 -7.74 -16.19
C MET A 94 10.07 -8.89 -17.21
N ASP A 95 10.54 -10.05 -16.76
CA ASP A 95 10.64 -11.24 -17.61
C ASP A 95 9.23 -11.65 -18.09
N PRO A 96 8.98 -11.67 -19.42
CA PRO A 96 7.65 -11.97 -19.97
C PRO A 96 7.11 -13.35 -19.60
N ARG A 97 7.97 -14.26 -19.13
CA ARG A 97 7.58 -15.61 -18.67
C ARG A 97 6.76 -15.57 -17.39
N TYR A 98 7.02 -14.59 -16.52
CA TYR A 98 6.45 -14.50 -15.18
C TYR A 98 5.64 -13.23 -14.95
N ASN A 99 5.97 -12.15 -15.67
CA ASN A 99 5.40 -10.85 -15.39
C ASN A 99 4.71 -10.22 -16.61
N ASP A 100 3.59 -9.57 -16.35
CA ASP A 100 2.90 -8.69 -17.30
C ASP A 100 3.05 -7.25 -16.83
N SER A 101 3.84 -6.47 -17.56
CA SER A 101 4.15 -5.07 -17.24
C SER A 101 2.91 -4.20 -17.02
N LYS A 102 1.80 -4.51 -17.68
CA LYS A 102 0.54 -3.75 -17.58
C LYS A 102 -0.16 -3.91 -16.22
N ALA A 103 0.08 -5.03 -15.53
CA ALA A 103 -0.54 -5.32 -14.24
C ALA A 103 0.37 -4.97 -13.05
N THR A 104 1.64 -4.61 -13.32
CA THR A 104 2.61 -4.29 -12.28
C THR A 104 2.51 -2.83 -11.86
N VAL A 105 2.40 -2.61 -10.56
CA VAL A 105 2.41 -1.29 -9.92
C VAL A 105 3.63 -1.19 -9.01
N PHE A 106 4.33 -0.08 -9.11
CA PHE A 106 5.52 0.21 -8.30
C PHE A 106 5.17 1.25 -7.24
N PHE A 107 5.11 0.82 -5.99
CA PHE A 107 4.99 1.72 -4.86
C PHE A 107 6.38 2.20 -4.46
N CYS A 108 6.59 3.49 -4.38
CA CYS A 108 7.90 4.04 -4.03
C CYS A 108 7.81 5.10 -2.95
N SER A 109 8.90 5.23 -2.18
CA SER A 109 9.07 6.34 -1.26
C SER A 109 9.21 7.66 -2.01
N THR A 110 8.95 8.77 -1.34
CA THR A 110 9.07 10.13 -1.92
C THR A 110 10.46 10.39 -2.50
N GLU A 111 11.50 9.89 -1.85
CA GLU A 111 12.90 10.03 -2.25
C GLU A 111 13.17 9.34 -3.59
N VAL A 112 12.73 8.07 -3.73
CA VAL A 112 12.85 7.29 -4.96
C VAL A 112 11.98 7.85 -6.08
N TYR A 113 10.78 8.31 -5.75
CA TYR A 113 9.91 8.95 -6.72
C TYR A 113 10.57 10.18 -7.37
N ASN A 114 11.19 11.03 -6.55
CA ASN A 114 11.95 12.18 -7.04
C ASN A 114 13.20 11.79 -7.84
N TRP A 115 13.88 10.72 -7.43
CA TRP A 115 15.04 10.19 -8.14
C TRP A 115 14.66 9.68 -9.53
N LEU A 116 13.59 8.89 -9.65
CA LEU A 116 13.07 8.40 -10.92
C LEU A 116 12.66 9.53 -11.86
N HIS A 117 12.02 10.58 -11.34
CA HIS A 117 11.70 11.76 -12.14
C HIS A 117 12.93 12.52 -12.65
N LYS A 118 13.98 12.65 -11.83
CA LYS A 118 15.24 13.26 -12.26
C LYS A 118 15.93 12.41 -13.32
N LEU A 119 15.90 11.09 -13.17
CA LEU A 119 16.44 10.17 -14.15
C LEU A 119 15.75 10.31 -15.51
N GLY A 120 14.42 10.31 -15.54
CA GLY A 120 13.64 10.53 -16.75
C GLY A 120 13.88 11.88 -17.41
N GLY A 121 13.97 12.96 -16.62
CA GLY A 121 14.27 14.32 -17.13
C GLY A 121 15.67 14.46 -17.68
N TYR A 122 16.66 13.81 -17.10
CA TYR A 122 18.03 13.81 -17.59
C TYR A 122 18.15 13.18 -19.00
N PHE A 123 17.45 12.10 -19.24
CA PHE A 123 17.44 11.44 -20.55
C PHE A 123 16.66 12.23 -21.61
N GLN A 124 15.60 12.95 -21.23
CA GLN A 124 14.88 13.83 -22.15
C GLN A 124 15.74 15.00 -22.66
N ASN A 125 16.56 15.59 -21.80
CA ASN A 125 17.42 16.72 -22.18
C ASN A 125 18.64 16.29 -23.03
N ASN A 126 19.08 15.06 -22.93
CA ASN A 126 20.20 14.54 -23.75
C ASN A 126 19.77 14.08 -25.16
N LEU A 127 18.49 14.02 -25.48
CA LEU A 127 17.98 13.72 -26.81
C LEU A 127 18.32 14.77 -27.88
N GLU A 128 18.62 16.03 -27.45
CA GLU A 128 19.01 17.10 -28.38
C GLU A 128 20.49 17.02 -28.83
N ILE A 129 21.33 16.22 -28.19
CA ILE A 129 22.79 16.24 -28.40
C ILE A 129 23.32 15.06 -29.21
N SER A 130 22.57 13.97 -29.35
CA SER A 130 23.04 12.81 -30.13
C SER A 130 21.91 11.95 -30.67
N SER A 131 21.85 11.85 -31.99
CA SER A 131 20.91 10.99 -32.72
C SER A 131 21.08 9.48 -32.50
N ASN A 132 22.00 9.06 -31.65
CA ASN A 132 22.35 7.67 -31.40
C ASN A 132 22.17 7.18 -29.96
N PHE A 133 21.56 7.96 -29.07
CA PHE A 133 21.41 7.54 -27.68
C PHE A 133 19.97 7.18 -27.32
N ARG A 134 19.82 6.09 -26.58
CA ARG A 134 18.62 5.42 -26.07
C ARG A 134 17.74 6.36 -25.24
N ALA A 135 16.49 6.51 -25.63
CA ALA A 135 15.43 7.00 -24.76
C ALA A 135 14.92 5.84 -23.87
N ASP A 136 15.79 5.35 -22.98
CA ASP A 136 15.49 4.12 -22.21
C ASP A 136 14.49 4.38 -21.05
N LEU A 137 14.33 5.63 -20.64
CA LEU A 137 13.38 6.05 -19.59
C LEU A 137 12.70 7.36 -20.00
N ALA A 138 11.49 7.29 -20.50
CA ALA A 138 10.67 8.45 -20.82
C ALA A 138 9.42 8.49 -19.91
N VAL A 139 9.19 9.64 -19.27
CA VAL A 139 7.93 9.88 -18.56
C VAL A 139 6.83 10.11 -19.59
N THR A 140 6.01 9.12 -19.84
CA THR A 140 4.96 9.12 -20.88
C THR A 140 3.67 9.81 -20.46
N GLY A 141 3.51 10.15 -19.18
CA GLY A 141 2.35 10.91 -18.70
C GLY A 141 1.82 10.42 -17.35
N ARG A 142 0.77 11.10 -16.89
CA ARG A 142 0.03 10.71 -15.70
C ARG A 142 -1.16 9.86 -16.13
N LYS A 143 -1.33 8.71 -15.49
CA LYS A 143 -2.41 7.78 -15.76
C LYS A 143 -3.04 7.34 -14.43
N LYS A 144 -4.34 7.12 -14.40
CA LYS A 144 -4.97 6.45 -13.26
C LYS A 144 -4.89 4.95 -13.43
N VAL A 145 -4.18 4.28 -12.53
CA VAL A 145 -4.10 2.82 -12.46
C VAL A 145 -4.78 2.39 -11.17
N LEU A 146 -5.80 1.57 -11.27
CA LEU A 146 -6.61 1.10 -10.13
C LEU A 146 -7.14 2.24 -9.23
N GLY A 147 -7.48 3.38 -9.83
CA GLY A 147 -7.95 4.56 -9.09
C GLY A 147 -6.86 5.40 -8.43
N LEU A 148 -5.59 4.99 -8.52
CA LEU A 148 -4.44 5.74 -8.01
C LEU A 148 -3.84 6.63 -9.10
N ASP A 149 -3.43 7.82 -8.74
CA ASP A 149 -2.66 8.68 -9.64
C ASP A 149 -1.25 8.12 -9.78
N SER A 150 -0.94 7.57 -10.95
CA SER A 150 0.36 6.99 -11.26
C SER A 150 1.08 7.79 -12.33
N THR A 151 2.39 7.81 -12.25
CA THR A 151 3.25 8.26 -13.34
C THR A 151 3.74 7.03 -14.10
N THR A 152 3.52 7.02 -15.41
CA THR A 152 4.02 5.94 -16.27
C THR A 152 5.38 6.33 -16.81
N ILE A 153 6.36 5.46 -16.58
CA ILE A 153 7.72 5.57 -17.10
C ILE A 153 7.91 4.42 -18.08
N ALA A 154 8.15 4.73 -19.35
CA ALA A 154 8.46 3.73 -20.35
C ALA A 154 9.89 3.24 -20.16
N THR A 155 10.06 1.92 -20.09
CA THR A 155 11.36 1.26 -20.09
C THR A 155 11.48 0.34 -21.30
N VAL A 156 12.68 -0.12 -21.61
CA VAL A 156 12.91 -1.10 -22.70
C VAL A 156 12.12 -2.40 -22.48
N TYR A 157 11.86 -2.75 -21.21
CA TYR A 157 11.18 -3.99 -20.82
C TYR A 157 9.66 -3.83 -20.64
N GLY A 158 9.15 -2.59 -20.73
CA GLY A 158 7.73 -2.29 -20.58
C GLY A 158 7.46 -1.03 -19.75
N ASP A 159 6.19 -0.74 -19.57
CA ASP A 159 5.74 0.44 -18.84
C ASP A 159 5.77 0.19 -17.32
N MET A 160 6.44 1.08 -16.59
CA MET A 160 6.40 1.14 -15.13
C MET A 160 5.31 2.11 -14.68
N ASN A 161 4.31 1.61 -13.97
CA ASN A 161 3.31 2.46 -13.32
C ASN A 161 3.77 2.75 -11.88
N VAL A 162 4.30 3.93 -11.66
CA VAL A 162 4.90 4.34 -10.38
C VAL A 162 3.90 5.15 -9.56
N VAL A 163 3.69 4.74 -8.32
CA VAL A 163 2.80 5.39 -7.35
C VAL A 163 3.60 5.72 -6.11
N ARG A 164 3.49 6.97 -5.64
CA ARG A 164 4.09 7.36 -4.37
C ARG A 164 3.27 6.79 -3.21
N ASN A 165 3.93 6.08 -2.29
CA ASN A 165 3.33 5.62 -1.04
C ASN A 165 4.08 6.22 0.16
N ILE A 166 3.36 7.00 0.96
CA ILE A 166 3.91 7.68 2.15
C ILE A 166 4.31 6.71 3.26
N HIS A 167 3.74 5.50 3.32
CA HIS A 167 4.10 4.50 4.32
C HIS A 167 5.51 3.92 4.13
N LEU A 168 6.09 4.09 2.94
CA LEU A 168 7.48 3.71 2.65
C LEU A 168 8.49 4.79 3.08
N ASP A 169 8.01 6.03 3.32
CA ASP A 169 8.89 7.13 3.73
C ASP A 169 9.45 6.87 5.14
N GLY A 170 10.76 7.05 5.31
CA GLY A 170 11.45 6.79 6.58
C GLY A 170 11.74 5.32 6.89
N THR A 171 11.32 4.38 6.03
CA THR A 171 11.66 2.96 6.14
C THR A 171 12.90 2.60 5.34
N ASN A 172 13.42 1.38 5.56
CA ASN A 172 14.52 0.83 4.75
C ASN A 172 14.06 0.37 3.36
N ILE A 173 12.76 0.41 3.08
CA ILE A 173 12.21 0.01 1.79
C ILE A 173 12.18 1.22 0.86
N ALA A 174 12.91 1.13 -0.22
CA ALA A 174 12.99 2.17 -1.24
C ALA A 174 11.78 2.11 -2.20
N MET A 175 11.51 0.92 -2.71
CA MET A 175 10.46 0.66 -3.69
C MET A 175 9.94 -0.76 -3.57
N LEU A 176 8.67 -0.97 -3.91
CA LEU A 176 7.99 -2.25 -3.93
C LEU A 176 7.26 -2.42 -5.27
N GLY A 177 7.63 -3.43 -6.05
CA GLY A 177 6.96 -3.79 -7.29
C GLY A 177 6.00 -4.96 -7.07
N VAL A 178 4.73 -4.74 -7.32
CA VAL A 178 3.68 -5.74 -7.11
C VAL A 178 2.89 -5.97 -8.40
N ASN A 179 2.80 -7.20 -8.83
CA ASN A 179 1.91 -7.59 -9.91
C ASN A 179 0.51 -7.85 -9.36
N MET A 180 -0.44 -6.98 -9.71
CA MET A 180 -1.81 -7.03 -9.20
C MET A 180 -2.63 -8.22 -9.69
N LYS A 181 -2.16 -8.98 -10.67
CA LYS A 181 -2.80 -10.24 -11.07
C LYS A 181 -2.53 -11.39 -10.10
N HIS A 182 -1.40 -11.31 -9.39
CA HIS A 182 -0.90 -12.36 -8.50
C HIS A 182 -0.99 -11.98 -7.03
N CYS A 183 -1.79 -10.98 -6.71
CA CYS A 183 -2.16 -10.67 -5.33
C CYS A 183 -3.66 -10.44 -5.21
N ALA A 184 -4.26 -10.92 -4.13
CA ALA A 184 -5.68 -10.76 -3.88
C ALA A 184 -5.97 -10.49 -2.41
N TYR A 185 -6.80 -9.49 -2.16
CA TYR A 185 -7.36 -9.24 -0.85
C TYR A 185 -8.46 -10.28 -0.56
N ARG A 186 -8.35 -10.98 0.56
CA ARG A 186 -9.24 -12.06 0.96
C ARG A 186 -9.88 -11.77 2.31
N PRO A 187 -11.07 -11.15 2.33
CA PRO A 187 -11.85 -11.05 3.56
C PRO A 187 -12.39 -12.41 3.98
N LEU A 188 -12.52 -12.63 5.28
CA LEU A 188 -13.14 -13.83 5.80
C LEU A 188 -14.64 -13.82 5.48
N SER A 189 -15.07 -14.78 4.67
CA SER A 189 -16.47 -14.96 4.31
C SER A 189 -16.83 -16.44 4.27
N GLY A 190 -18.02 -16.79 4.70
CA GLY A 190 -18.53 -18.17 4.68
C GLY A 190 -19.67 -18.39 5.65
N ASN A 191 -20.52 -19.39 5.39
CA ASN A 191 -21.66 -19.78 6.24
C ASN A 191 -22.59 -18.60 6.66
N GLY A 192 -22.81 -17.64 5.75
CA GLY A 192 -23.62 -16.47 6.04
C GLY A 192 -22.88 -15.35 6.82
N LEU A 193 -21.61 -15.57 7.16
CA LEU A 193 -20.78 -14.55 7.80
C LEU A 193 -19.92 -13.84 6.73
N ASN A 194 -19.93 -12.52 6.77
CA ASN A 194 -19.01 -11.68 6.00
C ASN A 194 -18.32 -10.72 6.97
N ARG A 195 -17.01 -10.84 7.09
CA ARG A 195 -16.15 -10.03 7.95
C ARG A 195 -15.27 -9.04 7.19
N ASP A 196 -15.65 -8.73 5.97
CA ASP A 196 -15.14 -7.52 5.35
C ASP A 196 -15.54 -6.30 6.19
N THR A 197 -14.95 -5.15 5.95
CA THR A 197 -15.13 -3.96 6.80
C THR A 197 -16.59 -3.77 7.21
N SER A 198 -16.89 -4.07 8.47
CA SER A 198 -18.22 -4.05 9.04
C SER A 198 -18.27 -3.07 10.22
N VAL A 199 -19.39 -2.39 10.36
CA VAL A 199 -19.61 -1.42 11.43
C VAL A 199 -20.62 -1.99 12.42
N TYR A 200 -20.20 -2.12 13.67
CA TYR A 200 -21.06 -2.51 14.79
C TYR A 200 -21.42 -1.26 15.59
N VAL A 201 -22.70 -0.90 15.53
CA VAL A 201 -23.24 0.29 16.17
C VAL A 201 -23.74 -0.05 17.56
N GLY A 202 -23.40 0.79 18.55
CA GLY A 202 -23.91 0.63 19.92
C GLY A 202 -23.38 -0.61 20.63
N VAL A 203 -22.12 -0.99 20.40
CA VAL A 203 -21.47 -2.11 21.12
C VAL A 203 -21.50 -1.88 22.63
N GLN A 204 -21.37 -0.62 23.06
CA GLN A 204 -21.66 -0.19 24.43
C GLN A 204 -22.52 1.03 24.38
N THR A 205 -23.66 0.94 25.06
CA THR A 205 -24.62 2.05 25.31
C THR A 205 -24.94 2.12 26.82
N LEU A 206 -25.62 3.15 27.23
CA LEU A 206 -26.05 3.27 28.63
C LEU A 206 -26.89 2.05 29.05
N GLU A 207 -27.75 1.57 28.16
CA GLU A 207 -28.68 0.47 28.42
C GLU A 207 -27.96 -0.87 28.61
N ASN A 208 -26.86 -1.13 27.88
CA ASN A 208 -26.19 -2.42 27.95
C ASN A 208 -24.94 -2.45 28.82
N SER A 209 -24.37 -1.29 29.18
CA SER A 209 -23.15 -1.22 29.98
C SER A 209 -23.27 -0.45 31.28
N GLY A 210 -24.38 0.31 31.49
CA GLY A 210 -24.54 1.19 32.62
C GLY A 210 -23.62 2.41 32.64
N VAL A 211 -22.82 2.61 31.59
CA VAL A 211 -21.89 3.73 31.44
C VAL A 211 -22.46 4.73 30.43
N ASP A 212 -22.54 6.01 30.83
CA ASP A 212 -23.08 7.08 29.97
C ASP A 212 -22.13 7.40 28.80
N ARG A 213 -22.07 6.48 27.84
CA ARG A 213 -21.33 6.62 26.57
C ARG A 213 -21.95 5.75 25.49
N ARG A 214 -21.61 6.08 24.25
CA ARG A 214 -21.82 5.21 23.11
C ARG A 214 -20.47 4.79 22.53
N VAL A 215 -20.34 3.50 22.25
CA VAL A 215 -19.17 2.93 21.57
C VAL A 215 -19.65 2.23 20.31
N ASP A 216 -19.13 2.66 19.17
CA ASP A 216 -19.27 1.95 17.90
C ASP A 216 -17.91 1.33 17.54
N MET A 217 -17.92 0.23 16.83
CA MET A 217 -16.71 -0.51 16.47
C MET A 217 -16.68 -0.81 14.96
N ILE A 218 -15.57 -0.50 14.35
CA ILE A 218 -15.24 -0.92 12.99
C ILE A 218 -14.40 -2.19 13.12
N LEU A 219 -14.78 -3.23 12.38
CA LEU A 219 -14.10 -4.52 12.40
C LEU A 219 -13.87 -4.99 10.98
N THR A 220 -12.64 -5.41 10.70
CA THR A 220 -12.25 -6.08 9.44
C THR A 220 -11.46 -7.34 9.79
N GLU A 221 -11.79 -8.44 9.13
CA GLU A 221 -10.99 -9.66 9.20
C GLU A 221 -10.64 -10.10 7.79
N ALA A 222 -9.37 -10.00 7.45
CA ALA A 222 -8.89 -10.29 6.10
C ALA A 222 -7.42 -10.74 6.10
N GLY A 223 -6.93 -11.08 4.94
CA GLY A 223 -5.53 -11.34 4.66
C GLY A 223 -5.23 -11.10 3.20
N MET A 224 -3.96 -11.14 2.84
CA MET A 224 -3.51 -11.11 1.44
C MET A 224 -3.16 -12.52 0.98
N GLN A 225 -3.58 -12.82 -0.24
CA GLN A 225 -3.10 -13.98 -0.98
C GLN A 225 -2.02 -13.51 -1.95
N TRP A 226 -0.87 -14.16 -1.90
CA TRP A 226 0.26 -13.90 -2.77
C TRP A 226 0.55 -15.13 -3.63
N GLU A 227 0.79 -14.93 -4.90
CA GLU A 227 1.12 -15.96 -5.89
C GLU A 227 2.28 -15.49 -6.75
N MET A 228 3.01 -16.42 -7.41
CA MET A 228 4.08 -16.12 -8.35
C MET A 228 5.13 -15.15 -7.77
N PRO A 229 5.98 -15.62 -6.84
CA PRO A 229 6.96 -14.74 -6.18
C PRO A 229 7.91 -14.04 -7.16
N GLU A 230 8.21 -14.65 -8.30
CA GLU A 230 9.06 -14.09 -9.35
C GLU A 230 8.46 -12.82 -10.01
N ALA A 231 7.15 -12.63 -9.89
CA ALA A 231 6.45 -11.46 -10.44
C ALA A 231 6.47 -10.23 -9.51
N HIS A 232 7.09 -10.36 -8.34
CA HIS A 232 7.15 -9.30 -7.33
C HIS A 232 8.59 -8.98 -6.97
N ALA A 233 8.86 -7.73 -6.60
CA ALA A 233 10.18 -7.29 -6.20
C ALA A 233 10.14 -6.27 -5.06
N VAL A 234 11.17 -6.28 -4.23
CA VAL A 234 11.43 -5.26 -3.22
C VAL A 234 12.83 -4.67 -3.44
N TRP A 235 12.93 -3.36 -3.33
CA TRP A 235 14.20 -2.63 -3.32
C TRP A 235 14.43 -2.05 -1.94
N THR A 236 15.55 -2.41 -1.36
CA THR A 236 16.01 -1.86 -0.07
C THR A 236 17.03 -0.75 -0.28
N LYS A 237 17.09 0.22 0.65
CA LYS A 237 18.08 1.32 0.64
C LYS A 237 19.48 0.85 0.92
#